data_8530d7d8f6c5fc6bd9c973358d56323b
#
_entry.id   8530d7d8f6c5fc6bd9c973358d56323b
#
_cell.length_a   1.000
_cell.length_b   1.000
_cell.length_c   1.000
_cell.angle_alpha   90.00
_cell.angle_beta   90.00
_cell.angle_gamma   90.00
#
_symmetry.space_group_name_H-M   'P 1'
#
loop_
_entity.id
_entity.type
_entity.pdbx_description
1 polymer ?
#
loop_
_entity_poly.entity_id
_entity_poly.type
_entity_poly.pdbx_seq_one_letter_code
_entity_poly.pdbx_strand_id
1 'polypeptide(L)'
;RSSDLEYLCNKFRPSVIILVHVLGHSNNMKEIMRLCKKYKIYLVEDTCEALGSKYNSGNLGTFGLASSFSFYYGHHISTIEGGMACSNDKNFSKIMTSVRSHGWLRDFNNSEKKKIMKKNNISEFQSKFSFFYSGFNIRSTELNAFLGISQIKKIKKITKIRNRNFNVYKKELSDFFLVRCKTKILSSFGYATLIKNRDKVYKNFLKKKIECRPVISGNIAQQLFWKKNNKKTNLPNADIIHKYGIYLPNHANQTVEDTK
;
A
#
# COMPACT_ATOMS: atom_id res chain seq x y z
N ARG A 1 2.64 -10.83 15.63
CA ARG A 1 1.97 -12.15 15.51
C ARG A 1 0.47 -11.96 15.57
N SER A 2 -0.32 -12.98 15.12
CA SER A 2 -1.80 -12.88 15.17
C SER A 2 -2.31 -12.71 16.61
N SER A 3 -1.65 -13.36 17.58
CA SER A 3 -1.92 -13.20 19.01
C SER A 3 -1.76 -11.76 19.49
N ASP A 4 -0.70 -11.07 19.01
CA ASP A 4 -0.43 -9.70 19.40
C ASP A 4 -1.49 -8.76 18.80
N LEU A 5 -1.90 -9.01 17.55
CA LEU A 5 -2.98 -8.25 16.91
C LEU A 5 -4.32 -8.47 17.62
N GLU A 6 -4.65 -9.72 18.00
CA GLU A 6 -5.88 -10.02 18.73
C GLU A 6 -5.91 -9.33 20.10
N TYR A 7 -4.78 -9.36 20.82
CA TYR A 7 -4.65 -8.61 22.09
C TYR A 7 -4.91 -7.11 21.89
N LEU A 8 -4.31 -6.50 20.85
CA LEU A 8 -4.51 -5.08 20.55
C LEU A 8 -5.95 -4.76 20.16
N CYS A 9 -6.57 -5.59 19.33
CA CYS A 9 -7.99 -5.46 18.98
C CYS A 9 -8.90 -5.54 20.21
N ASN A 10 -8.61 -6.45 21.11
CA ASN A 10 -9.39 -6.59 22.35
C ASN A 10 -9.20 -5.39 23.29
N LYS A 11 -7.94 -4.94 23.45
CA LYS A 11 -7.58 -3.84 24.36
C LYS A 11 -8.10 -2.49 23.90
N PHE A 12 -7.90 -2.15 22.62
CA PHE A 12 -8.16 -0.80 22.09
C PHE A 12 -9.48 -0.67 21.32
N ARG A 13 -10.10 -1.78 20.94
CA ARG A 13 -11.36 -1.78 20.17
C ARG A 13 -11.35 -0.80 18.99
N PRO A 14 -10.33 -0.85 18.10
CA PRO A 14 -10.23 0.08 16.99
C PRO A 14 -11.42 -0.09 16.03
N SER A 15 -11.88 1.02 15.44
CA SER A 15 -12.90 0.97 14.39
C SER A 15 -12.34 0.56 13.04
N VAL A 16 -11.05 0.84 12.81
CA VAL A 16 -10.38 0.61 11.52
C VAL A 16 -8.97 0.05 11.76
N ILE A 17 -8.57 -0.91 10.93
CA ILE A 17 -7.18 -1.34 10.77
C ILE A 17 -6.71 -0.90 9.39
N ILE A 18 -5.59 -0.17 9.32
CA ILE A 18 -4.86 0.09 8.09
C ILE A 18 -3.74 -0.94 7.98
N LEU A 19 -3.81 -1.81 6.97
CA LEU A 19 -2.88 -2.90 6.76
C LEU A 19 -1.98 -2.63 5.56
N VAL A 20 -0.69 -2.44 5.82
CA VAL A 20 0.30 -2.25 4.75
C VAL A 20 0.86 -3.59 4.29
N HIS A 21 0.83 -3.83 2.99
CA HIS A 21 1.48 -4.98 2.34
C HIS A 21 2.90 -4.64 1.92
N VAL A 22 3.77 -4.49 2.91
CA VAL A 22 5.15 -4.01 2.75
C VAL A 22 5.92 -4.84 1.71
N LEU A 23 6.56 -4.16 0.77
CA LEU A 23 7.35 -4.74 -0.33
C LEU A 23 6.58 -5.78 -1.17
N GLY A 24 5.25 -5.74 -1.15
CA GLY A 24 4.40 -6.67 -1.90
C GLY A 24 4.04 -7.95 -1.14
N HIS A 25 4.52 -8.14 0.07
CA HIS A 25 4.25 -9.33 0.87
C HIS A 25 2.86 -9.29 1.50
N SER A 26 2.14 -10.42 1.40
CA SER A 26 0.87 -10.56 2.09
C SER A 26 1.08 -10.79 3.60
N ASN A 27 0.17 -10.28 4.38
CA ASN A 27 -0.03 -10.70 5.75
C ASN A 27 -0.88 -11.99 5.82
N ASN A 28 -1.12 -12.52 7.00
CA ASN A 28 -2.04 -13.65 7.18
C ASN A 28 -3.49 -13.17 7.05
N MET A 29 -3.96 -12.98 5.82
CA MET A 29 -5.27 -12.39 5.52
C MET A 29 -6.43 -13.18 6.13
N LYS A 30 -6.34 -14.53 6.16
CA LYS A 30 -7.35 -15.38 6.80
C LYS A 30 -7.58 -14.98 8.25
N GLU A 31 -6.50 -14.82 9.00
CA GLU A 31 -6.58 -14.48 10.43
C GLU A 31 -6.98 -13.03 10.64
N ILE A 32 -6.45 -12.10 9.85
CA ILE A 32 -6.83 -10.68 9.94
C ILE A 32 -8.32 -10.51 9.67
N MET A 33 -8.87 -11.13 8.64
CA MET A 33 -10.28 -11.06 8.33
C MET A 33 -11.16 -11.69 9.43
N ARG A 34 -10.68 -12.81 10.04
CA ARG A 34 -11.34 -13.40 11.21
C ARG A 34 -11.45 -12.41 12.38
N LEU A 35 -10.34 -11.72 12.68
CA LEU A 35 -10.31 -10.71 13.75
C LEU A 35 -11.19 -9.50 13.42
N CYS A 36 -11.11 -8.99 12.20
CA CYS A 36 -11.96 -7.89 11.74
C CYS A 36 -13.45 -8.22 11.91
N LYS A 37 -13.86 -9.44 11.53
CA LYS A 37 -15.26 -9.89 11.74
C LYS A 37 -15.60 -10.03 13.22
N LYS A 38 -14.72 -10.65 14.03
CA LYS A 38 -14.93 -10.87 15.48
C LYS A 38 -15.15 -9.55 16.23
N TYR A 39 -14.34 -8.54 15.92
CA TYR A 39 -14.31 -7.26 16.63
C TYR A 39 -15.08 -6.14 15.91
N LYS A 40 -15.74 -6.43 14.76
CA LYS A 40 -16.48 -5.46 13.93
C LYS A 40 -15.59 -4.30 13.47
N ILE A 41 -14.38 -4.61 13.03
CA ILE A 41 -13.36 -3.65 12.59
C ILE A 41 -13.36 -3.58 11.06
N TYR A 42 -13.34 -2.37 10.50
CA TYR A 42 -13.13 -2.18 9.07
C TYR A 42 -11.64 -2.37 8.73
N LEU A 43 -11.37 -3.08 7.64
CA LEU A 43 -10.02 -3.24 7.11
C LEU A 43 -9.84 -2.29 5.91
N VAL A 44 -8.77 -1.52 5.91
CA VAL A 44 -8.27 -0.76 4.76
C VAL A 44 -6.91 -1.32 4.41
N GLU A 45 -6.71 -1.72 3.15
CA GLU A 45 -5.45 -2.29 2.68
C GLU A 45 -4.62 -1.22 1.96
N ASP A 46 -3.41 -0.97 2.43
CA ASP A 46 -2.41 -0.23 1.65
C ASP A 46 -1.64 -1.22 0.77
N THR A 47 -1.95 -1.20 -0.51
CA THR A 47 -1.38 -2.07 -1.54
C THR A 47 -0.45 -1.33 -2.50
N CYS A 48 0.05 -0.15 -2.11
CA CYS A 48 0.91 0.67 -2.95
C CYS A 48 2.15 -0.08 -3.46
N GLU A 49 2.70 -0.98 -2.65
CA GLU A 49 3.86 -1.82 -3.00
C GLU A 49 3.48 -3.24 -3.43
N ALA A 50 2.19 -3.57 -3.53
CA ALA A 50 1.71 -4.95 -3.68
C ALA A 50 0.83 -5.19 -4.92
N LEU A 51 0.81 -4.27 -5.87
CA LEU A 51 0.01 -4.42 -7.09
C LEU A 51 0.37 -5.71 -7.85
N GLY A 52 -0.63 -6.60 -8.01
CA GLY A 52 -0.47 -7.91 -8.66
C GLY A 52 -0.08 -9.06 -7.73
N SER A 53 0.23 -8.79 -6.46
CA SER A 53 0.45 -9.84 -5.45
C SER A 53 -0.86 -10.52 -5.05
N LYS A 54 -0.78 -11.82 -4.69
CA LYS A 54 -1.96 -12.63 -4.33
C LYS A 54 -1.75 -13.41 -3.05
N TYR A 55 -2.74 -13.37 -2.18
CA TYR A 55 -2.88 -14.30 -1.06
C TYR A 55 -3.89 -15.38 -1.44
N ASN A 56 -3.46 -16.64 -1.50
CA ASN A 56 -4.22 -17.73 -2.10
C ASN A 56 -4.71 -17.35 -3.53
N SER A 57 -6.00 -17.35 -3.80
CA SER A 57 -6.61 -16.95 -5.09
C SER A 57 -6.99 -15.46 -5.16
N GLY A 58 -7.02 -14.74 -4.02
CA GLY A 58 -7.44 -13.34 -3.94
C GLY A 58 -6.30 -12.37 -4.23
N ASN A 59 -6.57 -11.30 -4.96
CA ASN A 59 -5.62 -10.20 -5.11
C ASN A 59 -5.52 -9.42 -3.79
N LEU A 60 -4.31 -8.99 -3.42
CA LEU A 60 -4.17 -8.03 -2.33
C LEU A 60 -4.87 -6.72 -2.71
N GLY A 61 -5.53 -6.10 -1.73
CA GLY A 61 -6.39 -4.93 -1.94
C GLY A 61 -7.86 -5.26 -2.23
N THR A 62 -8.27 -6.55 -2.13
CA THR A 62 -9.67 -6.96 -2.34
C THR A 62 -10.32 -7.61 -1.13
N PHE A 63 -9.64 -7.64 0.02
CA PHE A 63 -10.13 -8.28 1.24
C PHE A 63 -10.88 -7.32 2.16
N GLY A 64 -10.45 -6.07 2.21
CA GLY A 64 -11.00 -5.05 3.12
C GLY A 64 -12.18 -4.25 2.54
N LEU A 65 -12.65 -3.28 3.34
CA LEU A 65 -13.64 -2.29 2.91
C LEU A 65 -13.12 -1.43 1.75
N ALA A 66 -11.84 -1.06 1.83
CA ALA A 66 -11.18 -0.24 0.82
C ALA A 66 -9.70 -0.60 0.70
N SER A 67 -9.10 -0.19 -0.40
CA SER A 67 -7.67 -0.30 -0.63
C SER A 67 -7.12 0.91 -1.37
N SER A 68 -5.81 1.17 -1.17
CA SER A 68 -5.05 2.17 -1.90
C SER A 68 -4.01 1.53 -2.82
N PHE A 69 -3.81 2.12 -3.99
CA PHE A 69 -2.78 1.77 -4.95
C PHE A 69 -2.01 3.04 -5.33
N SER A 70 -0.70 2.93 -5.48
CA SER A 70 0.14 4.04 -5.93
C SER A 70 0.55 3.85 -7.39
N PHE A 71 0.53 4.96 -8.13
CA PHE A 71 1.03 5.07 -9.48
C PHE A 71 2.17 6.09 -9.58
N TYR A 72 2.83 6.32 -8.45
CA TYR A 72 4.08 7.07 -8.38
C TYR A 72 5.15 6.42 -9.26
N TYR A 73 6.07 7.21 -9.81
CA TYR A 73 7.00 6.73 -10.83
C TYR A 73 7.85 5.51 -10.40
N GLY A 74 8.15 5.37 -9.13
CA GLY A 74 8.94 4.26 -8.58
C GLY A 74 8.15 2.96 -8.35
N HIS A 75 6.83 2.96 -8.52
CA HIS A 75 5.98 1.80 -8.25
C HIS A 75 5.85 0.86 -9.46
N HIS A 76 4.95 -0.13 -9.36
CA HIS A 76 4.78 -1.19 -10.37
C HIS A 76 4.39 -0.67 -11.75
N ILE A 77 3.48 0.30 -11.76
CA ILE A 77 3.09 1.09 -12.93
C ILE A 77 3.09 2.56 -12.53
N SER A 78 3.32 3.44 -13.49
CA SER A 78 3.47 4.85 -13.21
C SER A 78 2.59 5.72 -14.09
N THR A 79 1.99 6.72 -13.46
CA THR A 79 1.38 7.88 -14.13
C THR A 79 2.14 9.16 -13.79
N ILE A 80 3.46 9.05 -13.50
CA ILE A 80 4.36 10.06 -12.94
C ILE A 80 4.02 10.27 -11.46
N GLU A 81 2.95 10.95 -11.17
CA GLU A 81 2.25 11.01 -9.88
C GLU A 81 0.85 10.46 -10.06
N GLY A 82 0.29 9.87 -9.02
CA GLY A 82 -1.07 9.37 -9.02
C GLY A 82 -1.29 8.19 -8.10
N GLY A 83 -2.55 7.78 -8.02
CA GLY A 83 -2.98 6.65 -7.22
C GLY A 83 -4.45 6.35 -7.46
N MET A 84 -4.91 5.27 -6.85
CA MET A 84 -6.31 4.87 -6.92
C MET A 84 -6.75 4.33 -5.56
N ALA A 85 -7.92 4.75 -5.12
CA ALA A 85 -8.64 4.12 -4.01
C ALA A 85 -9.77 3.27 -4.57
N CYS A 86 -9.89 2.03 -4.08
CA CYS A 86 -10.90 1.07 -4.52
C CYS A 86 -11.76 0.61 -3.36
N SER A 87 -13.03 0.36 -3.62
CA SER A 87 -13.96 -0.29 -2.70
C SER A 87 -15.06 -1.04 -3.45
N ASN A 88 -15.49 -2.17 -2.91
CA ASN A 88 -16.68 -2.88 -3.37
C ASN A 88 -17.97 -2.36 -2.70
N ASP A 89 -17.85 -1.55 -1.65
CA ASP A 89 -18.98 -0.89 -1.01
C ASP A 89 -19.38 0.35 -1.82
N LYS A 90 -20.59 0.30 -2.40
CA LYS A 90 -21.10 1.38 -3.27
C LYS A 90 -21.24 2.72 -2.55
N ASN A 91 -21.65 2.71 -1.26
CA ASN A 91 -21.83 3.94 -0.51
C ASN A 91 -20.49 4.54 -0.14
N PHE A 92 -19.54 3.71 0.30
CA PHE A 92 -18.19 4.17 0.60
C PHE A 92 -17.48 4.70 -0.67
N SER A 93 -17.64 4.02 -1.82
CA SER A 93 -17.09 4.47 -3.10
C SER A 93 -17.62 5.86 -3.51
N LYS A 94 -18.92 6.12 -3.30
CA LYS A 94 -19.52 7.45 -3.55
C LYS A 94 -18.91 8.53 -2.66
N ILE A 95 -18.76 8.23 -1.37
CA ILE A 95 -18.13 9.15 -0.41
C ILE A 95 -16.72 9.48 -0.87
N MET A 96 -15.91 8.45 -1.20
CA MET A 96 -14.53 8.66 -1.71
C MET A 96 -14.50 9.53 -2.96
N THR A 97 -15.41 9.30 -3.91
CA THR A 97 -15.51 10.09 -5.15
C THR A 97 -15.81 11.55 -4.85
N SER A 98 -16.75 11.83 -3.95
CA SER A 98 -17.10 13.19 -3.56
C SER A 98 -15.97 13.88 -2.78
N VAL A 99 -15.43 13.20 -1.77
CA VAL A 99 -14.35 13.74 -0.90
C VAL A 99 -13.07 14.03 -1.69
N ARG A 100 -12.73 13.22 -2.69
CA ARG A 100 -11.62 13.47 -3.61
C ARG A 100 -11.73 14.83 -4.32
N SER A 101 -12.96 15.29 -4.55
CA SER A 101 -13.30 16.48 -5.33
C SER A 101 -14.09 17.48 -4.47
N HIS A 102 -13.48 17.98 -3.41
CA HIS A 102 -14.02 18.99 -2.50
C HIS A 102 -15.28 18.60 -1.71
N GLY A 103 -15.85 17.40 -1.88
CA GLY A 103 -17.15 17.02 -1.31
C GLY A 103 -18.33 17.63 -2.05
N TRP A 104 -18.18 17.97 -3.34
CA TRP A 104 -19.21 18.62 -4.12
C TRP A 104 -20.48 17.82 -4.29
N LEU A 105 -21.63 18.51 -4.16
CA LEU A 105 -22.95 17.95 -4.41
C LEU A 105 -23.16 17.53 -5.89
N ARG A 106 -22.44 18.15 -6.82
CA ARG A 106 -22.50 17.81 -8.25
C ARG A 106 -21.98 16.41 -8.57
N ASP A 107 -21.15 15.83 -7.71
CA ASP A 107 -20.57 14.49 -7.90
C ASP A 107 -21.53 13.36 -7.48
N PHE A 108 -22.70 13.73 -6.93
CA PHE A 108 -23.78 12.80 -6.62
C PHE A 108 -24.66 12.54 -7.84
N ASN A 109 -25.29 11.37 -7.89
CA ASN A 109 -26.30 11.10 -8.92
C ASN A 109 -27.55 11.99 -8.73
N ASN A 110 -28.32 12.21 -9.80
CA ASN A 110 -29.44 13.13 -9.81
C ASN A 110 -30.48 12.85 -8.73
N SER A 111 -30.78 11.57 -8.43
CA SER A 111 -31.77 11.20 -7.40
C SER A 111 -31.29 11.59 -6.00
N GLU A 112 -30.05 11.28 -5.66
CA GLU A 112 -29.43 11.61 -4.39
C GLU A 112 -29.27 13.13 -4.24
N LYS A 113 -28.81 13.80 -5.28
CA LYS A 113 -28.69 15.25 -5.32
C LYS A 113 -30.03 15.92 -5.00
N LYS A 114 -31.11 15.53 -5.67
CA LYS A 114 -32.46 16.07 -5.39
C LYS A 114 -32.91 15.84 -3.96
N LYS A 115 -32.65 14.65 -3.38
CA LYS A 115 -32.98 14.36 -1.98
C LYS A 115 -32.22 15.25 -1.00
N ILE A 116 -30.91 15.44 -1.22
CA ILE A 116 -30.06 16.30 -0.39
C ILE A 116 -30.52 17.75 -0.49
N MET A 117 -30.77 18.24 -1.71
CA MET A 117 -31.25 19.61 -1.95
C MET A 117 -32.57 19.85 -1.23
N LYS A 118 -33.56 18.95 -1.38
CA LYS A 118 -34.86 19.08 -0.71
C LYS A 118 -34.72 19.08 0.81
N LYS A 119 -33.92 18.15 1.37
CA LYS A 119 -33.72 18.04 2.83
C LYS A 119 -33.07 19.29 3.44
N ASN A 120 -32.21 19.98 2.70
CA ASN A 120 -31.40 21.10 3.20
C ASN A 120 -31.82 22.45 2.62
N ASN A 121 -32.98 22.54 1.93
CA ASN A 121 -33.51 23.77 1.31
C ASN A 121 -32.49 24.44 0.36
N ILE A 122 -31.74 23.64 -0.40
CA ILE A 122 -30.76 24.14 -1.37
C ILE A 122 -31.45 24.36 -2.71
N SER A 123 -31.40 25.59 -3.23
CA SER A 123 -31.94 25.93 -4.56
C SER A 123 -31.09 25.29 -5.67
N GLU A 124 -31.64 25.22 -6.88
CA GLU A 124 -30.88 24.68 -8.04
C GLU A 124 -29.64 25.53 -8.32
N PHE A 125 -29.77 26.87 -8.20
CA PHE A 125 -28.63 27.75 -8.35
C PHE A 125 -27.53 27.49 -7.32
N GLN A 126 -27.89 27.44 -6.04
CA GLN A 126 -26.94 27.14 -4.96
C GLN A 126 -26.28 25.75 -5.10
N SER A 127 -27.00 24.76 -5.66
CA SER A 127 -26.48 23.38 -5.83
C SER A 127 -25.25 23.29 -6.71
N LYS A 128 -25.01 24.31 -7.57
CA LYS A 128 -23.83 24.38 -8.45
C LYS A 128 -22.54 24.53 -7.65
N PHE A 129 -22.60 25.11 -6.45
CA PHE A 129 -21.46 25.33 -5.55
C PHE A 129 -21.79 24.95 -4.10
N SER A 130 -22.47 23.83 -3.92
CA SER A 130 -22.75 23.25 -2.60
C SER A 130 -21.83 22.08 -2.31
N PHE A 131 -21.29 22.05 -1.10
CA PHE A 131 -20.38 21.02 -0.61
C PHE A 131 -21.10 20.24 0.48
N PHE A 132 -21.19 18.92 0.32
CA PHE A 132 -21.91 18.04 1.25
C PHE A 132 -20.98 17.38 2.27
N TYR A 133 -19.72 17.11 1.88
CA TYR A 133 -18.67 16.64 2.75
C TYR A 133 -17.51 17.64 2.81
N SER A 134 -16.78 17.65 3.92
CA SER A 134 -15.44 18.22 3.94
C SER A 134 -14.54 17.37 3.06
N GLY A 135 -14.01 17.93 1.99
CA GLY A 135 -13.27 17.21 0.97
C GLY A 135 -11.90 17.79 0.68
N PHE A 136 -11.18 17.12 -0.19
CA PHE A 136 -9.84 17.48 -0.66
C PHE A 136 -9.88 17.89 -2.13
N ASN A 137 -8.82 18.51 -2.60
CA ASN A 137 -8.58 18.73 -4.03
C ASN A 137 -7.46 17.79 -4.51
N ILE A 138 -7.81 16.53 -4.74
CA ILE A 138 -6.87 15.45 -5.08
C ILE A 138 -7.31 14.65 -6.31
N ARG A 139 -7.94 15.33 -7.27
CA ARG A 139 -8.34 14.70 -8.52
C ARG A 139 -7.12 14.43 -9.40
N SER A 140 -7.12 13.28 -10.06
CA SER A 140 -6.17 12.98 -11.14
C SER A 140 -6.48 13.83 -12.38
N THR A 141 -5.50 14.02 -13.25
CA THR A 141 -5.66 14.69 -14.53
C THR A 141 -5.88 13.67 -15.66
N GLU A 142 -6.44 14.13 -16.79
CA GLU A 142 -6.57 13.30 -18.01
C GLU A 142 -5.20 12.84 -18.53
N LEU A 143 -4.16 13.65 -18.34
CA LEU A 143 -2.80 13.29 -18.73
C LEU A 143 -2.29 12.07 -17.95
N ASN A 144 -2.51 12.04 -16.62
CA ASN A 144 -2.17 10.88 -15.81
C ASN A 144 -2.96 9.64 -16.25
N ALA A 145 -4.25 9.79 -16.54
CA ALA A 145 -5.10 8.71 -17.02
C ALA A 145 -4.63 8.16 -18.37
N PHE A 146 -4.27 9.02 -19.31
CA PHE A 146 -3.72 8.65 -20.61
C PHE A 146 -2.46 7.78 -20.47
N LEU A 147 -1.51 8.21 -19.63
CA LEU A 147 -0.32 7.40 -19.31
C LEU A 147 -0.70 6.05 -18.71
N GLY A 148 -1.66 6.05 -17.77
CA GLY A 148 -2.14 4.85 -17.08
C GLY A 148 -2.70 3.79 -18.02
N ILE A 149 -3.38 4.16 -19.10
CA ILE A 149 -3.94 3.22 -20.09
C ILE A 149 -2.85 2.33 -20.71
N SER A 150 -1.69 2.91 -21.01
CA SER A 150 -0.55 2.15 -21.54
C SER A 150 0.11 1.26 -20.48
N GLN A 151 0.16 1.73 -19.24
CA GLN A 151 0.81 1.04 -18.13
C GLN A 151 0.00 -0.17 -17.64
N ILE A 152 -1.32 -0.04 -17.53
CA ILE A 152 -2.19 -1.12 -17.05
C ILE A 152 -2.10 -2.38 -17.91
N LYS A 153 -1.88 -2.23 -19.22
CA LYS A 153 -1.67 -3.35 -20.15
C LYS A 153 -0.42 -4.19 -19.80
N LYS A 154 0.55 -3.61 -19.12
CA LYS A 154 1.84 -4.24 -18.77
C LYS A 154 1.81 -4.99 -17.44
N ILE A 155 0.77 -4.83 -16.59
CA ILE A 155 0.72 -5.36 -15.21
C ILE A 155 1.01 -6.86 -15.14
N LYS A 156 0.39 -7.67 -16.00
CA LYS A 156 0.61 -9.14 -16.00
C LYS A 156 2.09 -9.49 -16.26
N LYS A 157 2.73 -8.80 -17.22
CA LYS A 157 4.16 -9.00 -17.54
C LYS A 157 5.04 -8.55 -16.37
N ILE A 158 4.79 -7.37 -15.81
CA ILE A 158 5.51 -6.80 -14.67
C ILE A 158 5.43 -7.76 -13.47
N THR A 159 4.23 -8.22 -13.11
CA THR A 159 4.03 -9.17 -12.01
C THR A 159 4.83 -10.47 -12.22
N LYS A 160 4.80 -11.03 -13.43
CA LYS A 160 5.54 -12.27 -13.77
C LYS A 160 7.05 -12.06 -13.60
N ILE A 161 7.59 -10.95 -14.09
CA ILE A 161 9.03 -10.64 -13.99
C ILE A 161 9.43 -10.43 -12.52
N ARG A 162 8.72 -9.60 -11.77
CA ARG A 162 9.01 -9.34 -10.35
C ARG A 162 8.96 -10.61 -9.51
N ASN A 163 7.98 -11.49 -9.78
CA ASN A 163 7.89 -12.79 -9.10
C ASN A 163 9.05 -13.72 -9.47
N ARG A 164 9.47 -13.74 -10.74
CA ARG A 164 10.67 -14.47 -11.19
C ARG A 164 11.91 -13.98 -10.47
N ASN A 165 12.18 -12.68 -10.51
CA ASN A 165 13.37 -12.08 -9.90
C ASN A 165 13.40 -12.35 -8.38
N PHE A 166 12.26 -12.21 -7.69
CA PHE A 166 12.17 -12.54 -6.28
C PHE A 166 12.58 -14.00 -5.99
N ASN A 167 12.17 -14.94 -6.84
CA ASN A 167 12.54 -16.34 -6.68
C ASN A 167 14.04 -16.58 -6.96
N VAL A 168 14.65 -15.82 -7.87
CA VAL A 168 16.10 -15.84 -8.07
C VAL A 168 16.82 -15.37 -6.81
N TYR A 169 16.50 -14.18 -6.30
CA TYR A 169 17.06 -13.70 -5.04
C TYR A 169 16.89 -14.68 -3.89
N LYS A 170 15.69 -15.29 -3.76
CA LYS A 170 15.42 -16.27 -2.71
C LYS A 170 16.30 -17.50 -2.82
N LYS A 171 16.64 -17.94 -4.04
CA LYS A 171 17.53 -19.06 -4.30
C LYS A 171 18.98 -18.71 -3.98
N GLU A 172 19.47 -17.60 -4.50
CA GLU A 172 20.86 -17.17 -4.38
C GLU A 172 21.21 -16.66 -2.97
N LEU A 173 20.22 -16.05 -2.27
CA LEU A 173 20.38 -15.45 -0.95
C LEU A 173 19.52 -16.15 0.11
N SER A 174 19.34 -17.47 0.01
CA SER A 174 18.44 -18.24 0.89
C SER A 174 18.74 -18.08 2.37
N ASP A 175 20.02 -18.02 2.74
CA ASP A 175 20.47 -17.89 4.13
C ASP A 175 20.23 -16.50 4.74
N PHE A 176 19.94 -15.51 3.87
CA PHE A 176 19.66 -14.13 4.25
C PHE A 176 18.18 -13.77 4.17
N PHE A 177 17.31 -14.72 3.77
CA PHE A 177 15.90 -14.42 3.53
C PHE A 177 15.13 -14.14 4.83
N LEU A 178 14.64 -12.91 4.93
CA LEU A 178 13.96 -12.36 6.13
C LEU A 178 12.49 -12.78 6.25
N VAL A 179 11.75 -12.86 5.14
CA VAL A 179 10.29 -12.96 5.16
C VAL A 179 9.82 -14.31 4.64
N ARG A 180 9.15 -15.09 5.50
CA ARG A 180 8.40 -16.28 5.07
C ARG A 180 7.09 -15.83 4.43
N CYS A 181 7.11 -15.64 3.12
CA CYS A 181 5.96 -15.20 2.35
C CYS A 181 4.92 -16.33 2.20
N LYS A 182 3.67 -16.06 2.56
CA LYS A 182 2.50 -16.92 2.24
C LYS A 182 1.82 -16.50 0.93
N THR A 183 2.42 -15.58 0.19
CA THR A 183 1.88 -15.03 -1.06
C THR A 183 2.03 -16.05 -2.18
N LYS A 184 0.94 -16.40 -2.85
CA LYS A 184 0.94 -17.37 -3.97
C LYS A 184 1.67 -16.81 -5.19
N ILE A 185 1.43 -15.53 -5.49
CA ILE A 185 2.12 -14.76 -6.52
C ILE A 185 2.62 -13.50 -5.84
N LEU A 186 3.91 -13.27 -5.88
CA LEU A 186 4.55 -12.12 -5.25
C LEU A 186 5.04 -11.14 -6.31
N SER A 187 4.33 -10.05 -6.49
CA SER A 187 4.79 -8.90 -7.26
C SER A 187 5.62 -8.01 -6.32
N SER A 188 6.82 -8.49 -5.95
CA SER A 188 7.63 -7.85 -4.95
C SER A 188 8.17 -6.50 -5.42
N PHE A 189 8.06 -5.49 -4.56
CA PHE A 189 8.64 -4.17 -4.81
C PHE A 189 10.18 -4.19 -4.75
N GLY A 190 10.73 -4.96 -3.83
CA GLY A 190 12.15 -5.21 -3.65
C GLY A 190 12.40 -6.50 -2.87
N TYR A 191 13.63 -6.95 -2.82
CA TYR A 191 14.05 -8.11 -2.02
C TYR A 191 14.68 -7.65 -0.70
N ALA A 192 14.01 -7.85 0.41
CA ALA A 192 14.49 -7.44 1.73
C ALA A 192 15.25 -8.56 2.43
N THR A 193 16.35 -8.19 3.09
CA THR A 193 17.15 -9.10 3.93
C THR A 193 17.79 -8.35 5.10
N LEU A 194 18.39 -9.09 6.03
CA LEU A 194 19.16 -8.56 7.16
C LEU A 194 20.65 -8.87 6.97
N ILE A 195 21.50 -7.86 7.09
CA ILE A 195 22.95 -7.99 6.94
C ILE A 195 23.66 -7.35 8.14
N LYS A 196 24.45 -8.12 8.89
CA LYS A 196 25.18 -7.59 10.07
C LYS A 196 26.07 -6.38 9.74
N ASN A 197 26.81 -6.47 8.63
CA ASN A 197 27.74 -5.42 8.17
C ASN A 197 27.09 -4.56 7.07
N ARG A 198 25.79 -4.20 7.22
CA ARG A 198 24.98 -3.52 6.22
C ARG A 198 25.69 -2.30 5.59
N ASP A 199 26.30 -1.44 6.40
CA ASP A 199 26.88 -0.20 5.89
C ASP A 199 28.16 -0.45 5.05
N LYS A 200 28.91 -1.51 5.35
CA LYS A 200 30.04 -1.96 4.51
C LYS A 200 29.53 -2.52 3.18
N VAL A 201 28.49 -3.35 3.22
CA VAL A 201 27.84 -3.90 2.02
C VAL A 201 27.25 -2.80 1.16
N TYR A 202 26.54 -1.84 1.76
CA TYR A 202 26.02 -0.66 1.08
C TYR A 202 27.10 0.11 0.31
N LYS A 203 28.25 0.40 0.95
CA LYS A 203 29.38 1.07 0.29
C LYS A 203 29.91 0.26 -0.91
N ASN A 204 29.96 -1.06 -0.81
CA ASN A 204 30.38 -1.93 -1.91
C ASN A 204 29.36 -1.93 -3.06
N PHE A 205 28.08 -1.94 -2.76
CA PHE A 205 27.02 -1.84 -3.77
C PHE A 205 27.07 -0.50 -4.51
N LEU A 206 27.29 0.61 -3.81
CA LEU A 206 27.47 1.91 -4.43
C LEU A 206 28.65 1.92 -5.44
N LYS A 207 29.80 1.34 -5.06
CA LYS A 207 30.97 1.22 -5.98
C LYS A 207 30.62 0.42 -7.23
N LYS A 208 29.74 -0.57 -7.12
CA LYS A 208 29.25 -1.39 -8.24
C LYS A 208 28.03 -0.80 -8.95
N LYS A 209 27.60 0.41 -8.59
CA LYS A 209 26.40 1.07 -9.12
C LYS A 209 25.11 0.25 -8.91
N ILE A 210 25.04 -0.54 -7.83
CA ILE A 210 23.86 -1.28 -7.42
C ILE A 210 23.13 -0.41 -6.40
N GLU A 211 21.93 0.04 -6.76
CA GLU A 211 21.07 0.79 -5.84
C GLU A 211 20.48 -0.15 -4.78
N CYS A 212 20.57 0.23 -3.53
CA CYS A 212 19.89 -0.44 -2.43
C CYS A 212 19.46 0.57 -1.37
N ARG A 213 18.49 0.20 -0.55
CA ARG A 213 17.88 1.11 0.42
C ARG A 213 17.64 0.42 1.76
N PRO A 214 17.53 1.17 2.88
CA PRO A 214 16.98 0.63 4.13
C PRO A 214 15.60 0.01 3.88
N VAL A 215 15.24 -1.02 4.66
CA VAL A 215 13.89 -1.62 4.53
C VAL A 215 12.85 -0.58 4.93
N ILE A 216 12.29 0.05 3.92
CA ILE A 216 11.30 1.13 4.02
C ILE A 216 11.75 2.21 5.03
N SER A 217 10.96 2.48 6.06
CA SER A 217 11.31 3.43 7.12
C SER A 217 12.08 2.79 8.29
N GLY A 218 12.35 1.49 8.23
CA GLY A 218 12.88 0.73 9.36
C GLY A 218 11.93 0.78 10.56
N ASN A 219 12.42 1.23 11.71
CA ASN A 219 11.57 1.50 12.87
C ASN A 219 11.09 2.95 12.86
N ILE A 220 9.79 3.16 12.70
CA ILE A 220 9.19 4.49 12.64
C ILE A 220 9.41 5.29 13.93
N ALA A 221 9.50 4.59 15.08
CA ALA A 221 9.81 5.21 16.37
C ALA A 221 11.26 5.74 16.46
N GLN A 222 12.13 5.38 15.52
CA GLN A 222 13.48 5.93 15.38
C GLN A 222 13.54 7.16 14.46
N GLN A 223 12.46 7.48 13.74
CA GLN A 223 12.41 8.65 12.88
C GLN A 223 12.34 9.95 13.68
N LEU A 224 12.94 11.01 13.14
CA LEU A 224 13.07 12.29 13.85
C LEU A 224 11.72 12.90 14.21
N PHE A 225 10.74 12.85 13.30
CA PHE A 225 9.40 13.39 13.55
C PHE A 225 8.70 12.70 14.72
N TRP A 226 8.91 11.37 14.86
CA TRP A 226 8.33 10.61 15.97
C TRP A 226 9.01 10.97 17.29
N LYS A 227 10.35 10.97 17.30
CA LYS A 227 11.16 11.29 18.51
C LYS A 227 10.89 12.67 19.08
N LYS A 228 10.53 13.65 18.23
CA LYS A 228 10.20 15.01 18.68
C LYS A 228 8.92 15.08 19.49
N ASN A 229 7.94 14.21 19.18
CA ASN A 229 6.57 14.34 19.65
C ASN A 229 6.11 13.17 20.53
N ASN A 230 6.92 12.13 20.69
CA ASN A 230 6.53 10.91 21.38
C ASN A 230 7.59 10.42 22.34
N LYS A 231 7.15 9.73 23.41
CA LYS A 231 8.05 9.02 24.32
C LYS A 231 8.76 7.87 23.61
N LYS A 232 9.93 7.50 24.12
CA LYS A 232 10.69 6.35 23.62
C LYS A 232 9.82 5.07 23.66
N THR A 233 9.71 4.41 22.53
CA THR A 233 8.94 3.16 22.38
C THR A 233 9.92 2.01 22.17
N ASN A 234 9.76 0.93 22.94
CA ASN A 234 10.59 -0.27 22.80
C ASN A 234 9.97 -1.20 21.74
N LEU A 235 10.62 -1.33 20.60
CA LEU A 235 10.21 -2.15 19.46
C LEU A 235 11.40 -3.00 18.96
N PRO A 236 11.83 -4.04 19.70
CA PRO A 236 13.10 -4.72 19.46
C PRO A 236 13.20 -5.36 18.06
N ASN A 237 12.12 -5.94 17.53
CA ASN A 237 12.13 -6.49 16.18
C ASN A 237 12.23 -5.40 15.09
N ALA A 238 11.58 -4.26 15.30
CA ALA A 238 11.68 -3.13 14.37
C ALA A 238 13.09 -2.49 14.45
N ASP A 239 13.73 -2.48 15.61
CA ASP A 239 15.09 -2.01 15.79
C ASP A 239 16.11 -2.90 15.06
N ILE A 240 15.91 -4.22 15.05
CA ILE A 240 16.72 -5.15 14.26
C ILE A 240 16.60 -4.82 12.76
N ILE A 241 15.38 -4.64 12.26
CA ILE A 241 15.14 -4.26 10.86
C ILE A 241 15.76 -2.89 10.56
N HIS A 242 15.61 -1.91 11.45
CA HIS A 242 16.18 -0.58 11.30
C HIS A 242 17.72 -0.61 11.20
N LYS A 243 18.37 -1.44 12.02
CA LYS A 243 19.82 -1.53 12.11
C LYS A 243 20.44 -2.34 10.96
N TYR A 244 19.82 -3.46 10.62
CA TYR A 244 20.42 -4.47 9.72
C TYR A 244 19.67 -4.63 8.39
N GLY A 245 18.49 -4.05 8.27
CA GLY A 245 17.63 -4.21 7.10
C GLY A 245 18.15 -3.46 5.88
N ILE A 246 18.16 -4.15 4.75
CA ILE A 246 18.44 -3.61 3.42
C ILE A 246 17.48 -4.25 2.43
N TYR A 247 17.04 -3.52 1.42
CA TYR A 247 16.38 -4.14 0.29
C TYR A 247 17.09 -3.83 -1.03
N LEU A 248 17.10 -4.85 -1.89
CA LEU A 248 17.68 -4.84 -3.22
C LEU A 248 16.58 -4.54 -4.25
N PRO A 249 16.93 -3.95 -5.40
CA PRO A 249 15.97 -3.61 -6.42
C PRO A 249 15.30 -4.86 -7.00
N ASN A 250 14.04 -4.72 -7.38
CA ASN A 250 13.32 -5.71 -8.16
C ASN A 250 12.52 -4.99 -9.23
N HIS A 251 13.13 -4.72 -10.35
CA HIS A 251 12.54 -3.94 -11.42
C HIS A 251 12.08 -4.84 -12.59
N ALA A 252 11.02 -4.41 -13.28
CA ALA A 252 10.46 -5.19 -14.39
C ALA A 252 11.36 -5.28 -15.64
N ASN A 253 12.44 -4.51 -15.69
CA ASN A 253 13.43 -4.58 -16.76
C ASN A 253 14.67 -5.41 -16.39
N GLN A 254 14.79 -5.89 -15.14
CA GLN A 254 15.89 -6.76 -14.74
C GLN A 254 15.80 -8.13 -15.44
N THR A 255 16.92 -8.58 -15.97
CA THR A 255 17.10 -9.96 -16.44
C THR A 255 17.37 -10.90 -15.26
N VAL A 256 17.50 -12.19 -15.52
CA VAL A 256 17.92 -13.17 -14.51
C VAL A 256 19.37 -12.93 -14.12
N GLU A 257 20.21 -12.59 -15.09
CA GLU A 257 21.63 -12.29 -14.91
C GLU A 257 21.83 -11.06 -14.02
N ASP A 258 21.07 -9.97 -14.26
CA ASP A 258 21.12 -8.77 -13.40
C ASP A 258 20.68 -9.06 -11.95
N THR A 259 19.91 -10.12 -11.75
CA THR A 259 19.36 -10.47 -10.43
C THR A 259 20.30 -11.40 -9.65
N LYS A 260 21.17 -12.15 -10.33
CA LYS A 260 22.22 -12.98 -9.71
C LYS A 260 23.40 -12.13 -9.24
#